data_c578402e38bf678297b54ecd1914b28f
#
_entry.id   c578402e38bf678297b54ecd1914b28f
#
_cell.length_a   1.000
_cell.length_b   1.000
_cell.length_c   1.000
_cell.angle_alpha   90.00
_cell.angle_beta   90.00
_cell.angle_gamma   90.00
#
_symmetry.space_group_name_H-M   'P 1'
#
loop_
_entity.id
_entity.type
_entity.pdbx_description
1 polymer ?
#
loop_
_entity_poly.entity_id
_entity_poly.type
_entity_poly.pdbx_seq_one_letter_code
_entity_poly.pdbx_strand_id
1 'polypeptide(L)'
;MGLGPVEASRQALARAGMTIDDVDLVEINEAFAAQVLPSADDLGIDLDRLNVHGGAIALGHPFGATGARITTTLLNGLQSRDASIGLETMCVGGGQGMAVVYERLA
;
A
#
# COMPACT_ATOMS: atom_id res chain seq x y z
N MET A 1 0.19 -15.58 4.94
CA MET A 1 0.06 -14.19 5.38
C MET A 1 1.01 -13.25 4.62
N GLY A 2 2.27 -13.55 4.54
CA GLY A 2 3.28 -12.63 4.05
C GLY A 2 3.12 -12.13 2.62
N LEU A 3 2.68 -12.96 1.68
CA LEU A 3 2.65 -12.62 0.25
C LEU A 3 1.27 -12.19 -0.27
N GLY A 4 0.24 -12.16 0.58
CA GLY A 4 -1.09 -11.70 0.19
C GLY A 4 -1.09 -10.35 -0.50
N PRO A 5 -0.40 -9.33 0.06
CA PRO A 5 -0.33 -8.00 -0.54
C PRO A 5 0.29 -7.99 -1.94
N VAL A 6 1.24 -8.88 -2.23
CA VAL A 6 1.91 -8.92 -3.54
C VAL A 6 0.91 -9.28 -4.64
N GLU A 7 0.20 -10.38 -4.48
CA GLU A 7 -0.76 -10.83 -5.50
C GLU A 7 -1.96 -9.89 -5.58
N ALA A 8 -2.46 -9.43 -4.43
CA ALA A 8 -3.58 -8.49 -4.41
C ALA A 8 -3.22 -7.19 -5.17
N SER A 9 -2.02 -6.69 -4.95
CA SER A 9 -1.54 -5.48 -5.64
C SER A 9 -1.40 -5.71 -7.14
N ARG A 10 -0.87 -6.86 -7.55
CA ARG A 10 -0.76 -7.20 -8.98
C ARG A 10 -2.13 -7.23 -9.65
N GLN A 11 -3.12 -7.84 -8.99
CA GLN A 11 -4.47 -7.90 -9.52
C GLN A 11 -5.12 -6.51 -9.61
N ALA A 12 -4.98 -5.69 -8.56
CA ALA A 12 -5.54 -4.34 -8.55
C ALA A 12 -4.94 -3.48 -9.66
N LEU A 13 -3.62 -3.53 -9.83
CA LEU A 13 -2.93 -2.79 -10.90
C LEU A 13 -3.37 -3.28 -12.28
N ALA A 14 -3.47 -4.58 -12.48
CA ALA A 14 -3.91 -5.15 -13.76
C ALA A 14 -5.34 -4.69 -14.11
N ARG A 15 -6.24 -4.67 -13.13
CA ARG A 15 -7.61 -4.20 -13.33
C ARG A 15 -7.67 -2.72 -13.67
N ALA A 16 -6.75 -1.93 -13.15
CA ALA A 16 -6.64 -0.50 -13.46
C ALA A 16 -5.89 -0.23 -14.77
N GLY A 17 -5.32 -1.25 -15.42
CA GLY A 17 -4.52 -1.08 -16.61
C GLY A 17 -3.18 -0.42 -16.35
N MET A 18 -2.62 -0.61 -15.16
CA MET A 18 -1.40 0.06 -14.70
C MET A 18 -0.32 -0.94 -14.34
N THR A 19 0.91 -0.45 -14.27
CA THR A 19 2.06 -1.16 -13.68
C THR A 19 2.49 -0.44 -12.41
N ILE A 20 3.39 -1.06 -11.64
CA ILE A 20 3.91 -0.44 -10.42
C ILE A 20 4.65 0.87 -10.71
N ASP A 21 5.21 1.01 -11.91
CA ASP A 21 5.92 2.23 -12.30
C ASP A 21 4.98 3.43 -12.48
N ASP A 22 3.68 3.19 -12.68
CA ASP A 22 2.68 4.24 -12.77
C ASP A 22 2.25 4.79 -11.41
N VAL A 23 2.62 4.11 -10.32
CA VAL A 23 2.20 4.45 -8.96
C VAL A 23 3.18 5.42 -8.32
N ASP A 24 2.66 6.52 -7.78
CA ASP A 24 3.48 7.56 -7.15
C ASP A 24 3.81 7.26 -5.69
N LEU A 25 2.83 6.80 -4.93
CA LEU A 25 2.98 6.47 -3.52
C LEU A 25 2.33 5.12 -3.22
N VAL A 26 2.96 4.37 -2.32
CA VAL A 26 2.49 3.06 -1.87
C VAL A 26 2.39 3.02 -0.36
N GLU A 27 1.29 2.47 0.15
CA GLU A 27 1.11 2.12 1.55
C GLU A 27 0.91 0.62 1.67
N ILE A 28 1.83 -0.06 2.34
CA ILE A 28 1.68 -1.47 2.72
C ILE A 28 1.51 -1.51 4.23
N ASN A 29 0.45 -2.15 4.71
CA ASN A 29 0.32 -2.29 6.15
C ASN A 29 1.51 -3.05 6.72
N GLU A 30 2.14 -2.47 7.73
CA GLU A 30 3.34 -3.02 8.36
C GLU A 30 2.94 -4.03 9.44
N ALA A 31 2.43 -5.18 9.02
CA ALA A 31 2.18 -6.27 9.94
C ALA A 31 3.49 -6.75 10.59
N PHE A 32 4.52 -6.91 9.77
CA PHE A 32 5.90 -7.19 10.19
C PHE A 32 6.85 -6.61 9.14
N ALA A 33 8.00 -6.10 9.59
CA ALA A 33 9.04 -5.65 8.66
C ALA A 33 9.49 -6.81 7.75
N ALA A 34 9.57 -8.02 8.30
CA ALA A 34 9.92 -9.23 7.55
C ALA A 34 8.92 -9.58 6.45
N GLN A 35 7.72 -8.99 6.46
CA GLN A 35 6.71 -9.16 5.43
C GLN A 35 6.73 -7.99 4.43
N VAL A 36 6.89 -6.77 4.93
CA VAL A 36 6.84 -5.56 4.09
C VAL A 36 8.02 -5.49 3.13
N LEU A 37 9.23 -5.74 3.62
CA LEU A 37 10.43 -5.61 2.79
C LEU A 37 10.45 -6.60 1.61
N PRO A 38 10.19 -7.91 1.80
CA PRO A 38 10.08 -8.81 0.67
C PRO A 38 8.92 -8.49 -0.27
N SER A 39 7.79 -8.02 0.26
CA SER A 39 6.65 -7.64 -0.58
C SER A 39 7.00 -6.46 -1.48
N ALA A 40 7.67 -5.45 -0.94
CA ALA A 40 8.12 -4.30 -1.71
C ALA A 40 9.12 -4.71 -2.79
N ASP A 41 10.04 -5.61 -2.45
CA ASP A 41 11.04 -6.12 -3.40
C ASP A 41 10.36 -6.89 -4.54
N ASP A 42 9.44 -7.80 -4.23
CA ASP A 42 8.70 -8.59 -5.21
C ASP A 42 7.87 -7.71 -6.16
N LEU A 43 7.30 -6.63 -5.66
CA LEU A 43 6.52 -5.70 -6.46
C LEU A 43 7.37 -4.69 -7.23
N GLY A 44 8.65 -4.59 -6.91
CA GLY A 44 9.53 -3.59 -7.52
C GLY A 44 9.28 -2.17 -7.01
N ILE A 45 8.86 -2.03 -5.75
CA ILE A 45 8.57 -0.72 -5.14
C ILE A 45 9.86 -0.10 -4.64
N ASP A 46 10.10 1.15 -5.05
CA ASP A 46 11.16 1.98 -4.49
C ASP A 46 10.80 2.36 -3.05
N LEU A 47 11.71 2.12 -2.11
CA LEU A 47 11.47 2.43 -0.69
C LEU A 47 11.20 3.91 -0.44
N ASP A 48 11.68 4.80 -1.30
CA ASP A 48 11.40 6.24 -1.19
C ASP A 48 9.92 6.58 -1.41
N ARG A 49 9.16 5.67 -2.01
CA ARG A 49 7.72 5.84 -2.27
C ARG A 49 6.85 5.02 -1.34
N LEU A 50 7.46 4.25 -0.45
CA LEU A 50 6.75 3.32 0.43
C LEU A 50 6.57 3.91 1.82
N ASN A 51 5.32 3.95 2.29
CA ASN A 51 4.97 4.35 3.67
C ASN A 51 5.69 5.63 4.11
N VAL A 52 5.61 6.65 3.27
CA VAL A 52 6.43 7.87 3.41
C VAL A 52 6.17 8.67 4.69
N HIS A 53 5.05 8.43 5.36
CA HIS A 53 4.70 9.07 6.64
C HIS A 53 4.76 8.09 7.82
N GLY A 54 5.44 6.95 7.66
CA GLY A 54 5.49 5.90 8.67
C GLY A 54 4.29 4.96 8.55
N GLY A 55 4.23 3.93 9.37
CA GLY A 55 3.19 2.92 9.30
C GLY A 55 2.91 2.26 10.63
N ALA A 56 2.37 1.04 10.60
CA ALA A 56 1.86 0.33 11.77
C ALA A 56 2.92 0.00 12.81
N ILE A 57 4.18 -0.16 12.41
CA ILE A 57 5.26 -0.38 13.36
C ILE A 57 5.34 0.81 14.34
N ALA A 58 5.13 2.02 13.83
CA ALA A 58 5.13 3.24 14.66
C ALA A 58 3.75 3.53 15.25
N LEU A 59 2.65 3.28 14.52
CA LEU A 59 1.31 3.78 14.83
C LEU A 59 0.35 2.73 15.36
N GLY A 60 0.64 1.44 15.17
CA GLY A 60 -0.24 0.36 15.56
C GLY A 60 -1.16 -0.13 14.43
N HIS A 61 -1.83 -1.25 14.70
CA HIS A 61 -2.71 -1.91 13.74
C HIS A 61 -4.03 -2.32 14.39
N PRO A 62 -4.92 -1.36 14.70
CA PRO A 62 -6.27 -1.69 15.15
C PRO A 62 -7.07 -2.18 13.94
N PHE A 63 -7.41 -3.48 13.91
CA PHE A 63 -7.90 -4.17 12.72
C PHE A 63 -9.10 -3.48 12.06
N GLY A 64 -10.04 -3.00 12.85
CA GLY A 64 -11.23 -2.34 12.32
C GLY A 64 -10.98 -0.95 11.75
N ALA A 65 -9.81 -0.36 12.02
CA ALA A 65 -9.49 1.02 11.62
C ALA A 65 -8.37 1.12 10.58
N THR A 66 -7.59 0.05 10.38
CA THR A 66 -6.38 0.15 9.56
C THR A 66 -6.67 0.52 8.11
N GLY A 67 -7.73 -0.03 7.51
CA GLY A 67 -8.11 0.34 6.14
C GLY A 67 -8.37 1.84 6.01
N ALA A 68 -9.15 2.41 6.92
CA ALA A 68 -9.43 3.85 6.92
C ALA A 68 -8.17 4.66 7.23
N ARG A 69 -7.34 4.20 8.16
CA ARG A 69 -6.08 4.88 8.51
C ARG A 69 -5.12 4.94 7.32
N ILE A 70 -4.90 3.80 6.66
CA ILE A 70 -4.01 3.72 5.49
C ILE A 70 -4.54 4.60 4.36
N THR A 71 -5.83 4.52 4.06
CA THR A 71 -6.46 5.34 3.03
C THR A 71 -6.26 6.82 3.32
N THR A 72 -6.51 7.25 4.55
CA THR A 72 -6.34 8.64 4.95
C THR A 72 -4.89 9.09 4.79
N THR A 73 -3.94 8.27 5.24
CA THR A 73 -2.51 8.58 5.11
C THR A 73 -2.10 8.67 3.64
N LEU A 74 -2.55 7.74 2.81
CA LEU A 74 -2.23 7.73 1.38
C LEU A 74 -2.79 8.95 0.67
N LEU A 75 -4.06 9.28 0.89
CA LEU A 75 -4.69 10.43 0.24
C LEU A 75 -4.03 11.75 0.65
N ASN A 76 -3.71 11.91 1.93
CA ASN A 76 -2.98 13.08 2.40
C ASN A 76 -1.57 13.16 1.81
N GLY A 77 -0.90 12.01 1.66
CA GLY A 77 0.40 11.94 1.02
C GLY A 77 0.35 12.35 -0.45
N LEU A 78 -0.64 11.88 -1.19
CA LEU A 78 -0.84 12.28 -2.58
C LEU A 78 -1.05 13.79 -2.70
N GLN A 79 -1.86 14.35 -1.81
CA GLN A 79 -2.13 15.79 -1.81
C GLN A 79 -0.89 16.60 -1.46
N SER A 80 -0.17 16.23 -0.42
CA SER A 80 1.00 16.97 0.06
C SER A 80 2.17 16.93 -0.90
N ARG A 81 2.30 15.88 -1.70
CA ARG A 81 3.36 15.70 -2.69
C ARG A 81 2.94 16.07 -4.11
N ASP A 82 1.71 16.53 -4.28
CA ASP A 82 1.11 16.82 -5.59
C ASP A 82 1.23 15.61 -6.53
N ALA A 83 1.00 14.43 -5.99
CA ALA A 83 1.03 13.17 -6.72
C ALA A 83 -0.39 12.73 -7.08
N SER A 84 -0.52 11.78 -8.00
CA SER A 84 -1.83 11.40 -8.56
C SER A 84 -2.25 9.99 -8.22
N ILE A 85 -1.36 9.00 -8.30
CA ILE A 85 -1.71 7.59 -8.19
C ILE A 85 -1.15 6.99 -6.91
N GLY A 86 -2.02 6.38 -6.13
CA GLY A 86 -1.64 5.68 -4.91
C GLY A 86 -2.12 4.25 -4.89
N LEU A 87 -1.34 3.38 -4.28
CA LEU A 87 -1.67 1.98 -4.05
C LEU A 87 -1.62 1.73 -2.55
N GLU A 88 -2.67 1.13 -2.00
CA GLU A 88 -2.61 0.60 -0.64
C GLU A 88 -2.89 -0.89 -0.66
N THR A 89 -2.23 -1.62 0.21
CA THR A 89 -2.40 -3.07 0.29
C THR A 89 -2.13 -3.57 1.72
N MET A 90 -2.72 -4.70 2.06
CA MET A 90 -2.52 -5.34 3.34
C MET A 90 -2.85 -6.83 3.26
N CYS A 91 -2.30 -7.61 4.17
CA CYS A 91 -2.76 -8.97 4.40
C CYS A 91 -4.03 -8.93 5.26
N VAL A 92 -4.96 -9.84 4.97
CA VAL A 92 -6.22 -9.97 5.70
C VAL A 92 -6.53 -11.44 5.93
N GLY A 93 -7.28 -11.74 6.99
CA GLY A 93 -7.82 -13.08 7.20
C GLY A 93 -6.79 -14.21 7.31
N GLY A 94 -5.56 -13.90 7.70
CA GLY A 94 -4.54 -14.93 7.97
C GLY A 94 -3.91 -15.57 6.74
N GLY A 95 -4.02 -15.00 5.55
CA GLY A 95 -3.39 -15.59 4.36
C GLY A 95 -3.91 -15.01 3.06
N GLN A 96 -4.80 -14.06 3.16
CA GLN A 96 -5.37 -13.34 2.02
C GLN A 96 -4.74 -11.96 1.89
N GLY A 97 -4.99 -11.30 0.78
CA GLY A 97 -4.53 -9.94 0.55
C GLY A 97 -5.63 -9.06 0.00
N MET A 98 -5.54 -7.78 0.28
CA MET A 98 -6.43 -6.75 -0.24
C MET A 98 -5.59 -5.60 -0.77
N ALA A 99 -5.98 -5.04 -1.92
CA ALA A 99 -5.30 -3.89 -2.50
C ALA A 99 -6.29 -2.96 -3.18
N VAL A 100 -6.02 -1.66 -3.11
CA VAL A 100 -6.83 -0.63 -3.76
C VAL A 100 -5.90 0.37 -4.45
N VAL A 101 -6.24 0.73 -5.68
CA VAL A 101 -5.56 1.80 -6.42
C VAL A 101 -6.46 3.03 -6.39
N TYR A 102 -5.88 4.17 -6.05
CA TYR A 102 -6.56 5.46 -6.02
C TYR A 102 -5.97 6.41 -7.03
N GLU A 103 -6.81 7.22 -7.64
CA GLU A 103 -6.39 8.36 -8.45
C GLU A 103 -6.92 9.65 -7.83
N ARG A 104 -6.03 10.61 -7.60
CA ARG A 104 -6.41 11.93 -7.12
C ARG A 104 -6.84 12.79 -8.32
N LEU A 105 -8.06 13.29 -8.27
CA LEU A 105 -8.65 14.04 -9.40
C LEU A 105 -8.39 15.55 -9.34
N ALA A 106 -7.95 16.05 -8.20
CA ALA A 106 -7.76 17.50 -8.05
C ALA A 106 -6.55 17.86 -7.23
#